data_b283c72e0cdd81322629b2106579fa5b
#
_entry.id   b283c72e0cdd81322629b2106579fa5b
#
_cell.length_a   1.000
_cell.length_b   1.000
_cell.length_c   1.000
_cell.angle_alpha   90.00
_cell.angle_beta   90.00
_cell.angle_gamma   90.00
#
_symmetry.space_group_name_H-M   'P 1'
#
loop_
_entity.id
_entity.type
_entity.pdbx_description
1 polymer ?
#
loop_
_entity_poly.entity_id
_entity_poly.type
_entity_poly.pdbx_seq_one_letter_code
_entity_poly.pdbx_strand_id
1 'polypeptide(L)'
;MNTLQKTAGAILSLSLLCGMQVYAFPDYPSLRGQIIEQSDICQGVVKDANGESIIGASVLVKGTTNGSITGLDGDFSLRNVKKGDIIVVSYVGYQSQEIAWTGEPLNIVLKEDAEVLDEVVVIGYGAVRKADMAGSVAVLDNKNFKDQPITQVADALQGRVSGVHVENSGVPGGSVKIRIRGANSISKSNDPLYVVDGIVRESGLDGINPEDIRSMQVLKDASSTAIYGSRGSNGVVLITTKIGKAGVREIMFDASVGVSNVYKRYDILGAYDYALALKEVKGIDFSNEEMQSYQNGTGGIDWQDEIFRTGITQNYKLALSNGSEKTQYYISANYMSQEGVVIESKNERYQAK
;
A
#
# COMPACT_ATOMS: atom_id res chain seq x y z
N MET A 1 -19.64 37.53 -34.24
CA MET A 1 -20.90 37.99 -34.83
C MET A 1 -21.97 37.11 -34.27
N ASN A 2 -22.59 37.66 -33.30
CA ASN A 2 -24.02 37.96 -33.17
C ASN A 2 -24.87 36.73 -32.88
N THR A 3 -25.71 36.63 -31.94
CA THR A 3 -26.48 37.57 -31.10
C THR A 3 -27.19 36.74 -30.05
N LEU A 4 -27.00 37.02 -28.78
CA LEU A 4 -27.85 37.89 -27.98
C LEU A 4 -29.30 37.44 -27.94
N GLN A 5 -29.68 36.99 -26.75
CA GLN A 5 -30.44 37.77 -25.76
C GLN A 5 -31.95 37.65 -25.85
N LYS A 6 -32.46 37.50 -24.68
CA LYS A 6 -33.64 38.13 -24.07
C LYS A 6 -34.88 37.21 -24.04
N THR A 7 -35.65 37.10 -23.01
CA THR A 7 -36.09 37.98 -21.92
C THR A 7 -36.86 37.11 -20.91
N ALA A 8 -36.76 37.15 -19.64
CA ALA A 8 -37.10 38.15 -18.65
C ALA A 8 -38.55 38.66 -18.70
N GLY A 9 -39.17 38.53 -17.56
CA GLY A 9 -40.30 39.39 -17.16
C GLY A 9 -41.57 38.61 -16.98
N ALA A 10 -42.01 38.44 -15.79
CA ALA A 10 -42.60 39.38 -14.84
C ALA A 10 -44.12 39.45 -14.95
N ILE A 11 -44.68 39.44 -13.85
CA ILE A 11 -45.70 40.30 -13.21
C ILE A 11 -46.91 39.48 -12.78
N LEU A 12 -47.04 39.30 -11.52
CA LEU A 12 -47.60 40.12 -10.45
C LEU A 12 -49.10 40.38 -10.56
N SER A 13 -49.74 39.97 -9.48
CA SER A 13 -50.90 40.60 -8.81
C SER A 13 -52.30 40.33 -9.35
N LEU A 14 -53.08 40.00 -8.47
CA LEU A 14 -54.21 40.77 -7.88
C LEU A 14 -55.38 39.87 -7.48
N SER A 15 -55.53 39.78 -6.20
CA SER A 15 -56.67 40.03 -5.37
C SER A 15 -57.93 39.18 -5.54
N LEU A 16 -58.27 38.58 -4.45
CA LEU A 16 -59.33 38.85 -3.50
C LEU A 16 -60.73 38.80 -4.11
N LEU A 17 -61.50 37.79 -3.76
CA LEU A 17 -62.83 37.95 -3.13
C LEU A 17 -63.50 36.60 -2.92
N CYS A 18 -63.61 36.24 -1.67
CA CYS A 18 -64.82 35.91 -0.97
C CYS A 18 -65.78 34.92 -1.67
N GLY A 19 -65.92 33.76 -1.11
CA GLY A 19 -66.94 32.79 -1.39
C GLY A 19 -66.87 31.61 -0.45
N MET A 20 -67.37 31.78 0.79
CA MET A 20 -67.64 30.65 1.68
C MET A 20 -68.74 29.79 1.01
N GLN A 21 -68.33 28.62 0.59
CA GLN A 21 -69.25 27.49 0.40
C GLN A 21 -68.83 26.36 1.37
N VAL A 22 -69.76 26.17 2.29
CA VAL A 22 -69.74 25.01 3.19
C VAL A 22 -70.06 23.79 2.35
N TYR A 23 -69.04 22.97 2.05
CA TYR A 23 -69.27 21.62 1.55
C TYR A 23 -69.26 20.64 2.72
N ALA A 24 -70.44 19.99 2.87
CA ALA A 24 -70.57 18.83 3.75
C ALA A 24 -69.49 17.76 3.43
N PHE A 25 -68.77 17.29 4.42
CA PHE A 25 -67.86 16.19 4.32
C PHE A 25 -68.67 14.92 4.07
N PRO A 26 -68.37 14.13 3.01
CA PRO A 26 -68.91 12.79 2.92
C PRO A 26 -68.26 11.92 4.00
N ASP A 27 -69.03 11.10 4.66
CA ASP A 27 -68.62 10.07 5.58
C ASP A 27 -67.53 9.20 4.97
N TYR A 28 -66.35 9.23 5.55
CA TYR A 28 -65.30 8.27 5.26
C TYR A 28 -65.62 6.96 5.97
N PRO A 29 -65.66 5.84 5.25
CA PRO A 29 -65.77 4.55 5.89
C PRO A 29 -64.54 4.33 6.75
N SER A 30 -64.78 3.99 8.00
CA SER A 30 -63.77 3.58 8.96
C SER A 30 -62.84 2.50 8.36
N LEU A 31 -61.61 2.89 8.02
CA LEU A 31 -60.55 1.96 7.71
C LEU A 31 -60.17 1.19 9.00
N ARG A 32 -60.92 0.13 9.23
CA ARG A 32 -60.50 -0.95 10.11
C ARG A 32 -59.34 -1.64 9.39
N GLY A 33 -58.19 -1.64 10.06
CA GLY A 33 -57.10 -2.58 9.81
C GLY A 33 -55.95 -2.06 8.96
N GLN A 34 -55.30 -0.98 9.36
CA GLN A 34 -53.86 -0.96 9.14
C GLN A 34 -53.27 -1.93 10.18
N ILE A 35 -52.85 -3.07 9.69
CA ILE A 35 -51.87 -3.90 10.36
C ILE A 35 -50.66 -2.98 10.48
N ILE A 36 -50.40 -2.45 11.69
CA ILE A 36 -49.12 -1.90 12.04
C ILE A 36 -48.18 -3.09 11.89
N GLU A 37 -47.42 -3.14 10.79
CA GLU A 37 -46.28 -4.00 10.73
C GLU A 37 -45.45 -3.60 11.93
N GLN A 38 -45.42 -4.50 12.92
CA GLN A 38 -44.61 -4.37 14.09
C GLN A 38 -43.17 -4.33 13.54
N SER A 39 -42.59 -3.13 13.48
CA SER A 39 -41.21 -2.97 13.08
C SER A 39 -40.38 -3.76 14.08
N ASP A 40 -39.91 -4.93 13.64
CA ASP A 40 -39.10 -5.79 14.48
C ASP A 40 -37.82 -5.02 14.84
N ILE A 41 -37.65 -4.79 16.11
CA ILE A 41 -36.48 -4.14 16.66
C ILE A 41 -35.52 -5.25 17.12
N CYS A 42 -34.38 -5.34 16.43
CA CYS A 42 -33.30 -6.22 16.87
C CYS A 42 -32.49 -5.51 17.95
N GLN A 43 -32.50 -6.08 19.14
CA GLN A 43 -31.73 -5.60 20.28
C GLN A 43 -30.75 -6.67 20.73
N GLY A 44 -29.66 -6.24 21.36
CA GLY A 44 -28.69 -7.17 21.89
C GLY A 44 -27.57 -6.49 22.64
N VAL A 45 -26.65 -7.32 23.14
CA VAL A 45 -25.44 -6.88 23.84
C VAL A 45 -24.22 -7.55 23.21
N VAL A 46 -23.16 -6.79 23.06
CA VAL A 46 -21.88 -7.26 22.54
C VAL A 46 -20.85 -7.27 23.67
N LYS A 47 -20.25 -8.43 23.90
CA LYS A 47 -19.24 -8.65 24.94
C LYS A 47 -18.00 -9.29 24.36
N ASP A 48 -16.89 -9.23 25.08
CA ASP A 48 -15.68 -9.99 24.78
C ASP A 48 -15.72 -11.41 25.40
N ALA A 49 -14.66 -12.20 25.16
CA ALA A 49 -14.52 -13.54 25.70
C ALA A 49 -14.42 -13.57 27.25
N ASN A 50 -14.07 -12.46 27.91
CA ASN A 50 -13.95 -12.32 29.36
C ASN A 50 -15.26 -11.85 29.99
N GLY A 51 -16.27 -11.51 29.15
CA GLY A 51 -17.57 -11.01 29.61
C GLY A 51 -17.64 -9.49 29.78
N GLU A 52 -16.60 -8.75 29.40
CA GLU A 52 -16.59 -7.29 29.41
C GLU A 52 -17.40 -6.74 28.22
N SER A 53 -18.13 -5.64 28.44
CA SER A 53 -18.94 -4.99 27.40
C SER A 53 -18.07 -4.25 26.39
N ILE A 54 -18.30 -4.50 25.11
CA ILE A 54 -17.58 -3.82 24.03
C ILE A 54 -18.32 -2.55 23.62
N ILE A 55 -17.71 -1.40 23.94
CA ILE A 55 -18.23 -0.06 23.63
C ILE A 55 -17.79 0.35 22.24
N GLY A 56 -18.69 0.87 21.40
CA GLY A 56 -18.33 1.41 20.08
C GLY A 56 -18.20 0.35 18.99
N ALA A 57 -18.64 -0.90 19.21
CA ALA A 57 -18.70 -1.90 18.16
C ALA A 57 -19.75 -1.52 17.11
N SER A 58 -19.42 -1.70 15.84
CA SER A 58 -20.33 -1.48 14.73
C SER A 58 -21.23 -2.69 14.51
N VAL A 59 -22.53 -2.47 14.49
CA VAL A 59 -23.56 -3.48 14.25
C VAL A 59 -24.36 -3.08 13.03
N LEU A 60 -24.32 -3.88 11.96
CA LEU A 60 -24.91 -3.57 10.66
C LEU A 60 -25.76 -4.73 10.15
N VAL A 61 -26.86 -4.40 9.46
CA VAL A 61 -27.60 -5.41 8.66
C VAL A 61 -26.87 -5.61 7.34
N LYS A 62 -26.45 -6.84 7.06
CA LYS A 62 -25.63 -7.19 5.87
C LYS A 62 -26.30 -6.72 4.57
N GLY A 63 -25.53 -6.00 3.74
CA GLY A 63 -25.99 -5.50 2.45
C GLY A 63 -26.88 -4.25 2.52
N THR A 64 -27.01 -3.61 3.69
CA THR A 64 -27.78 -2.37 3.89
C THR A 64 -26.92 -1.30 4.57
N THR A 65 -27.44 -0.08 4.64
CA THR A 65 -26.86 1.02 5.45
C THR A 65 -27.48 1.11 6.85
N ASN A 66 -28.35 0.15 7.22
CA ASN A 66 -29.00 0.13 8.53
C ASN A 66 -28.04 -0.41 9.57
N GLY A 67 -27.58 0.45 10.48
CA GLY A 67 -26.59 0.11 11.49
C GLY A 67 -26.71 0.95 12.76
N SER A 68 -26.06 0.48 13.80
CA SER A 68 -25.94 1.11 15.11
C SER A 68 -24.54 0.88 15.67
N ILE A 69 -24.18 1.64 16.69
CA ILE A 69 -22.96 1.49 17.47
C ILE A 69 -23.35 1.08 18.88
N THR A 70 -22.59 0.16 19.50
CA THR A 70 -22.86 -0.28 20.87
C THR A 70 -22.60 0.82 21.90
N GLY A 71 -23.49 0.92 22.89
CA GLY A 71 -23.43 1.85 24.01
C GLY A 71 -22.42 1.47 25.09
N LEU A 72 -22.49 2.14 26.24
CA LEU A 72 -21.57 1.96 27.37
C LEU A 72 -21.65 0.54 28.00
N ASP A 73 -22.82 -0.06 27.96
CA ASP A 73 -23.04 -1.42 28.45
C ASP A 73 -22.93 -2.49 27.36
N GLY A 74 -22.41 -2.09 26.18
CA GLY A 74 -22.31 -2.94 25.00
C GLY A 74 -23.65 -3.19 24.30
N ASP A 75 -24.70 -2.48 24.68
CA ASP A 75 -26.06 -2.62 24.17
C ASP A 75 -26.20 -1.97 22.78
N PHE A 76 -27.06 -2.54 21.93
CA PHE A 76 -27.42 -1.97 20.63
C PHE A 76 -28.90 -2.18 20.31
N SER A 77 -29.42 -1.34 19.43
CA SER A 77 -30.78 -1.43 18.93
C SER A 77 -30.83 -1.05 17.45
N LEU A 78 -31.30 -1.97 16.62
CA LEU A 78 -31.52 -1.79 15.18
C LEU A 78 -33.02 -1.86 14.89
N ARG A 79 -33.54 -0.88 14.16
CA ARG A 79 -34.95 -0.81 13.73
C ARG A 79 -35.08 -1.34 12.30
N ASN A 80 -36.29 -1.81 11.97
CA ASN A 80 -36.59 -2.30 10.63
C ASN A 80 -35.73 -3.50 10.20
N VAL A 81 -35.51 -4.44 11.08
CA VAL A 81 -34.82 -5.71 10.82
C VAL A 81 -35.84 -6.83 10.70
N LYS A 82 -35.71 -7.69 9.70
CA LYS A 82 -36.60 -8.83 9.47
C LYS A 82 -35.97 -10.11 10.02
N LYS A 83 -36.83 -11.02 10.47
CA LYS A 83 -36.37 -12.38 10.83
C LYS A 83 -35.65 -13.03 9.65
N GLY A 84 -34.44 -13.51 9.86
CA GLY A 84 -33.58 -14.08 8.84
C GLY A 84 -32.50 -13.10 8.28
N ASP A 85 -32.59 -11.81 8.59
CA ASP A 85 -31.54 -10.87 8.23
C ASP A 85 -30.23 -11.21 8.95
N ILE A 86 -29.12 -11.09 8.26
CA ILE A 86 -27.79 -11.34 8.82
C ILE A 86 -27.29 -10.04 9.43
N ILE A 87 -27.02 -10.09 10.74
CA ILE A 87 -26.39 -9.00 11.49
C ILE A 87 -24.89 -9.22 11.50
N VAL A 88 -24.12 -8.24 11.02
CA VAL A 88 -22.67 -8.23 11.04
C VAL A 88 -22.22 -7.34 12.19
N VAL A 89 -21.44 -7.90 13.09
CA VAL A 89 -20.85 -7.15 14.21
C VAL A 89 -19.35 -7.13 14.03
N SER A 90 -18.77 -5.94 14.10
CA SER A 90 -17.33 -5.73 13.95
C SER A 90 -16.80 -4.69 14.94
N TYR A 91 -15.62 -4.96 15.47
CA TYR A 91 -14.89 -4.03 16.33
C TYR A 91 -13.39 -4.16 16.08
N VAL A 92 -12.66 -3.06 16.26
CA VAL A 92 -11.20 -3.05 16.04
C VAL A 92 -10.52 -3.98 17.04
N GLY A 93 -9.75 -4.95 16.55
CA GLY A 93 -9.08 -5.95 17.39
C GLY A 93 -9.88 -7.22 17.65
N TYR A 94 -11.06 -7.36 17.05
CA TYR A 94 -11.93 -8.54 17.19
C TYR A 94 -12.33 -9.12 15.83
N GLN A 95 -12.55 -10.42 15.79
CA GLN A 95 -13.06 -11.10 14.60
C GLN A 95 -14.51 -10.69 14.35
N SER A 96 -14.79 -10.24 13.13
CA SER A 96 -16.15 -9.91 12.73
C SER A 96 -17.02 -11.16 12.75
N GLN A 97 -18.23 -11.05 13.30
CA GLN A 97 -19.18 -12.14 13.43
C GLN A 97 -20.45 -11.85 12.64
N GLU A 98 -20.93 -12.84 11.90
CA GLU A 98 -22.20 -12.78 11.17
C GLU A 98 -23.22 -13.69 11.87
N ILE A 99 -24.39 -13.14 12.23
CA ILE A 99 -25.42 -13.86 12.97
C ILE A 99 -26.77 -13.62 12.29
N ALA A 100 -27.50 -14.70 11.98
CA ALA A 100 -28.87 -14.59 11.47
C ALA A 100 -29.81 -14.26 12.64
N TRP A 101 -30.58 -13.16 12.52
CA TRP A 101 -31.52 -12.78 13.58
C TRP A 101 -32.78 -13.62 13.56
N THR A 102 -33.11 -14.22 14.69
CA THR A 102 -34.28 -15.11 14.87
C THR A 102 -35.50 -14.42 15.43
N GLY A 103 -35.41 -13.12 15.77
CA GLY A 103 -36.49 -12.35 16.41
C GLY A 103 -36.34 -12.22 17.91
N GLU A 104 -35.28 -12.81 18.51
CA GLU A 104 -34.94 -12.69 19.93
C GLU A 104 -33.76 -11.74 20.17
N PRO A 105 -33.61 -11.18 21.36
CA PRO A 105 -32.44 -10.40 21.73
C PRO A 105 -31.15 -11.18 21.54
N LEU A 106 -30.14 -10.53 20.90
CA LEU A 106 -28.86 -11.15 20.61
C LEU A 106 -27.87 -10.94 21.75
N ASN A 107 -27.19 -12.01 22.17
CA ASN A 107 -26.04 -11.96 23.06
C ASN A 107 -24.80 -12.40 22.24
N ILE A 108 -23.99 -11.43 21.89
CA ILE A 108 -22.88 -11.60 20.93
C ILE A 108 -21.56 -11.56 21.69
N VAL A 109 -20.77 -12.61 21.56
CA VAL A 109 -19.45 -12.68 22.16
C VAL A 109 -18.42 -12.62 21.03
N LEU A 110 -17.72 -11.48 20.89
CA LEU A 110 -16.64 -11.34 19.93
C LEU A 110 -15.37 -11.98 20.48
N LYS A 111 -14.69 -12.71 19.62
CA LYS A 111 -13.37 -13.25 19.91
C LYS A 111 -12.33 -12.24 19.49
N GLU A 112 -11.31 -12.04 20.29
CA GLU A 112 -10.16 -11.24 19.92
C GLU A 112 -9.55 -11.79 18.61
N ASP A 113 -9.29 -10.90 17.67
CA ASP A 113 -8.61 -11.28 16.45
C ASP A 113 -7.10 -11.29 16.69
N ALA A 114 -6.60 -12.46 17.05
CA ALA A 114 -5.17 -12.68 17.29
C ALA A 114 -4.30 -12.34 16.05
N GLU A 115 -4.90 -12.24 14.85
CA GLU A 115 -4.16 -11.79 13.65
C GLU A 115 -3.98 -10.27 13.61
N VAL A 116 -4.83 -9.47 14.28
CA VAL A 116 -4.75 -8.01 14.33
C VAL A 116 -3.91 -7.52 15.52
N LEU A 117 -3.74 -8.33 16.56
CA LEU A 117 -3.03 -7.94 17.79
C LEU A 117 -1.53 -8.22 17.77
N ASP A 118 -1.00 -8.93 16.77
CA ASP A 118 0.42 -9.24 16.69
C ASP A 118 1.19 -8.40 15.65
N GLU A 119 1.05 -7.07 15.69
CA GLU A 119 2.18 -6.22 15.31
C GLU A 119 3.20 -6.21 16.47
N VAL A 120 3.71 -7.39 16.75
CA VAL A 120 4.86 -7.54 17.65
C VAL A 120 6.08 -7.05 16.89
N VAL A 121 6.60 -5.93 17.29
CA VAL A 121 7.84 -5.36 16.78
C VAL A 121 8.98 -6.08 17.49
N VAL A 122 9.75 -6.86 16.74
CA VAL A 122 10.96 -7.49 17.28
C VAL A 122 12.03 -6.41 17.41
N ILE A 123 12.35 -5.99 18.62
CA ILE A 123 13.43 -5.06 18.90
C ILE A 123 14.57 -5.85 19.55
N GLY A 124 15.68 -6.02 18.82
CA GLY A 124 16.86 -6.69 19.34
C GLY A 124 16.60 -8.12 19.80
N TYR A 125 16.77 -8.39 21.09
CA TYR A 125 16.58 -9.70 21.68
C TYR A 125 15.20 -9.93 22.29
N GLY A 126 14.24 -9.02 22.05
CA GLY A 126 12.89 -9.10 22.63
C GLY A 126 11.80 -8.67 21.63
N ALA A 127 10.60 -9.19 21.85
CA ALA A 127 9.41 -8.77 21.14
C ALA A 127 8.63 -7.77 22.03
N VAL A 128 8.42 -6.55 21.56
CA VAL A 128 7.65 -5.50 22.25
C VAL A 128 6.45 -5.13 21.41
N ARG A 129 5.30 -4.89 22.03
CA ARG A 129 4.12 -4.45 21.31
C ARG A 129 4.36 -3.06 20.71
N LYS A 130 3.89 -2.83 19.49
CA LYS A 130 4.03 -1.53 18.79
C LYS A 130 3.49 -0.36 19.63
N ALA A 131 2.44 -0.60 20.42
CA ALA A 131 1.84 0.38 21.33
C ALA A 131 2.77 0.79 22.50
N ASP A 132 3.70 -0.07 22.88
CA ASP A 132 4.60 0.15 24.01
C ASP A 132 5.92 0.83 23.59
N MET A 133 6.06 1.15 22.31
CA MET A 133 7.27 1.75 21.79
C MET A 133 7.24 3.27 21.89
N ALA A 134 8.07 3.81 22.75
CA ALA A 134 8.24 5.27 22.98
C ALA A 134 9.00 6.00 21.89
N GLY A 135 9.19 5.43 20.67
CA GLY A 135 9.99 5.98 19.59
C GLY A 135 9.28 6.06 18.24
N SER A 136 9.81 6.91 17.33
CA SER A 136 9.32 6.98 15.94
C SER A 136 9.82 5.79 15.14
N VAL A 137 9.04 4.71 15.13
CA VAL A 137 9.29 3.52 14.32
C VAL A 137 8.34 3.50 13.14
N ALA A 138 8.89 3.38 11.94
CA ALA A 138 8.10 3.13 10.74
C ALA A 138 8.08 1.62 10.47
N VAL A 139 6.89 1.07 10.33
CA VAL A 139 6.67 -0.35 10.00
C VAL A 139 6.10 -0.44 8.60
N LEU A 140 6.68 -1.29 7.77
CA LEU A 140 6.22 -1.61 6.42
C LEU A 140 5.96 -3.11 6.33
N ASP A 141 4.72 -3.47 6.09
CA ASP A 141 4.33 -4.85 5.84
C ASP A 141 4.48 -5.19 4.35
N ASN A 142 4.60 -6.48 4.04
CA ASN A 142 4.66 -6.97 2.67
C ASN A 142 3.50 -6.46 1.80
N LYS A 143 2.31 -6.29 2.38
CA LYS A 143 1.13 -5.75 1.68
C LYS A 143 1.37 -4.37 1.05
N ASN A 144 2.29 -3.59 1.61
CA ASN A 144 2.57 -2.23 1.16
C ASN A 144 3.41 -2.18 -0.13
N PHE A 145 4.06 -3.28 -0.50
CA PHE A 145 4.95 -3.32 -1.67
C PHE A 145 4.79 -4.57 -2.55
N LYS A 146 3.91 -5.52 -2.21
CA LYS A 146 3.73 -6.80 -2.93
C LYS A 146 3.38 -6.61 -4.42
N ASP A 147 2.60 -5.57 -4.74
CA ASP A 147 2.10 -5.33 -6.10
C ASP A 147 3.03 -4.41 -6.94
N GLN A 148 4.25 -4.19 -6.48
CA GLN A 148 5.22 -3.34 -7.17
C GLN A 148 6.41 -4.16 -7.65
N PRO A 149 6.98 -3.83 -8.82
CA PRO A 149 8.16 -4.50 -9.35
C PRO A 149 9.42 -4.06 -8.59
N ILE A 150 9.58 -4.53 -7.35
CA ILE A 150 10.73 -4.24 -6.50
C ILE A 150 11.83 -5.25 -6.80
N THR A 151 12.98 -4.77 -7.27
CA THR A 151 14.12 -5.62 -7.57
C THR A 151 15.10 -5.73 -6.40
N GLN A 152 15.13 -4.73 -5.52
CA GLN A 152 15.98 -4.68 -4.34
C GLN A 152 15.18 -4.32 -3.10
N VAL A 153 15.60 -4.84 -1.95
CA VAL A 153 14.92 -4.61 -0.66
C VAL A 153 14.83 -3.13 -0.31
N ALA A 154 15.86 -2.37 -0.64
CA ALA A 154 15.92 -0.94 -0.37
C ALA A 154 14.86 -0.14 -1.13
N ASP A 155 14.47 -0.57 -2.34
CA ASP A 155 13.44 0.08 -3.13
C ASP A 155 12.08 0.07 -2.41
N ALA A 156 11.83 -0.95 -1.58
CA ALA A 156 10.63 -1.03 -0.77
C ALA A 156 10.51 0.11 0.26
N LEU A 157 11.61 0.73 0.67
CA LEU A 157 11.65 1.86 1.61
C LEU A 157 11.46 3.21 0.91
N GLN A 158 11.74 3.30 -0.38
CA GLN A 158 11.74 4.54 -1.14
C GLN A 158 10.37 5.19 -1.16
N GLY A 159 10.29 6.45 -0.70
CA GLY A 159 9.07 7.26 -0.68
C GLY A 159 8.00 6.81 0.33
N ARG A 160 8.23 5.72 1.11
CA ARG A 160 7.24 5.20 2.07
C ARG A 160 7.57 5.49 3.53
N VAL A 161 8.82 5.77 3.81
CA VAL A 161 9.26 6.04 5.18
C VAL A 161 9.78 7.47 5.28
N SER A 162 9.11 8.31 6.05
CA SER A 162 9.56 9.69 6.28
C SER A 162 10.95 9.73 6.92
N GLY A 163 11.82 10.59 6.40
CA GLY A 163 13.21 10.73 6.89
C GLY A 163 14.14 9.61 6.43
N VAL A 164 13.72 8.76 5.51
CA VAL A 164 14.57 7.78 4.82
C VAL A 164 14.77 8.20 3.38
N HIS A 165 16.01 8.37 2.99
CA HIS A 165 16.42 8.65 1.62
C HIS A 165 17.07 7.41 1.02
N VAL A 166 16.59 7.00 -0.14
CA VAL A 166 17.11 5.86 -0.88
C VAL A 166 17.66 6.37 -2.21
N GLU A 167 18.93 6.14 -2.44
CA GLU A 167 19.64 6.49 -3.66
C GLU A 167 19.97 5.21 -4.43
N ASN A 168 19.30 5.00 -5.55
CA ASN A 168 19.53 3.86 -6.43
C ASN A 168 20.39 4.30 -7.61
N SER A 169 21.40 3.51 -7.95
CA SER A 169 22.30 3.78 -9.08
C SER A 169 21.60 3.72 -10.45
N GLY A 170 20.40 3.13 -10.53
CA GLY A 170 19.67 2.94 -11.78
C GLY A 170 20.23 1.85 -12.70
N VAL A 171 21.32 1.22 -12.31
CA VAL A 171 21.93 0.11 -13.06
C VAL A 171 21.41 -1.22 -12.54
N PRO A 172 21.10 -2.20 -13.40
CA PRO A 172 20.72 -3.54 -12.97
C PRO A 172 21.74 -4.15 -11.98
N GLY A 173 21.27 -4.57 -10.80
CA GLY A 173 22.14 -5.10 -9.74
C GLY A 173 23.09 -4.09 -9.10
N GLY A 174 22.93 -2.81 -9.40
CA GLY A 174 23.75 -1.74 -8.84
C GLY A 174 23.53 -1.51 -7.36
N SER A 175 24.47 -0.81 -6.72
CA SER A 175 24.39 -0.51 -5.29
C SER A 175 23.25 0.45 -4.97
N VAL A 176 22.58 0.23 -3.85
CA VAL A 176 21.59 1.12 -3.27
C VAL A 176 22.10 1.63 -1.94
N LYS A 177 22.05 2.95 -1.74
CA LYS A 177 22.42 3.60 -0.49
C LYS A 177 21.18 4.04 0.24
N ILE A 178 21.10 3.71 1.52
CA ILE A 178 20.02 4.15 2.41
C ILE A 178 20.60 5.12 3.42
N ARG A 179 19.93 6.26 3.61
CA ARG A 179 20.27 7.23 4.64
C ARG A 179 19.06 7.55 5.49
N ILE A 180 19.22 7.52 6.80
CA ILE A 180 18.16 7.81 7.76
C ILE A 180 18.50 9.14 8.43
N ARG A 181 17.60 10.14 8.25
CA ARG A 181 17.74 11.50 8.79
C ARG A 181 19.02 12.24 8.36
N GLY A 182 19.59 11.86 7.21
CA GLY A 182 20.75 12.52 6.63
C GLY A 182 22.09 11.84 6.92
N ALA A 183 23.18 12.59 6.77
CA ALA A 183 24.54 12.13 6.99
C ALA A 183 25.04 12.60 8.37
N ASN A 184 25.50 11.69 9.19
CA ASN A 184 26.02 11.98 10.53
C ASN A 184 27.55 12.04 10.56
N SER A 185 28.25 11.50 9.55
CA SER A 185 29.70 11.44 9.48
C SER A 185 30.23 11.96 8.16
N ILE A 186 31.28 12.74 8.21
CA ILE A 186 32.01 13.22 7.03
C ILE A 186 33.02 12.18 6.54
N SER A 187 33.61 11.42 7.47
CA SER A 187 34.76 10.53 7.18
C SER A 187 34.43 9.05 7.26
N LYS A 188 33.26 8.67 7.78
CA LYS A 188 32.83 7.27 7.91
C LYS A 188 31.53 7.02 7.18
N SER A 189 31.16 5.72 7.00
CA SER A 189 29.88 5.35 6.39
C SER A 189 28.71 5.95 7.18
N ASN A 190 27.73 6.41 6.41
CA ASN A 190 26.44 6.88 6.90
C ASN A 190 25.32 5.85 6.68
N ASP A 191 25.69 4.61 6.34
CA ASP A 191 24.73 3.54 6.13
C ASP A 191 24.12 3.12 7.48
N PRO A 192 22.82 2.79 7.49
CA PRO A 192 22.18 2.27 8.69
C PRO A 192 22.68 0.86 9.00
N LEU A 193 22.48 0.43 10.23
CA LEU A 193 22.71 -0.94 10.62
C LEU A 193 21.55 -1.82 10.10
N TYR A 194 21.88 -2.94 9.46
CA TYR A 194 20.91 -3.90 8.98
C TYR A 194 20.83 -5.11 9.92
N VAL A 195 19.61 -5.47 10.31
CA VAL A 195 19.36 -6.64 11.17
C VAL A 195 18.29 -7.49 10.51
N VAL A 196 18.61 -8.73 10.20
CA VAL A 196 17.73 -9.67 9.51
C VAL A 196 17.45 -10.83 10.43
N ASP A 197 16.20 -11.06 10.77
CA ASP A 197 15.75 -12.10 11.70
C ASP A 197 16.57 -12.10 13.02
N GLY A 198 16.90 -10.92 13.54
CA GLY A 198 17.68 -10.72 14.76
C GLY A 198 19.20 -10.76 14.57
N ILE A 199 19.69 -11.08 13.39
CA ILE A 199 21.14 -11.17 13.11
C ILE A 199 21.61 -9.90 12.40
N VAL A 200 22.65 -9.27 12.95
CA VAL A 200 23.29 -8.10 12.33
C VAL A 200 24.05 -8.52 11.08
N ARG A 201 23.79 -7.82 9.97
CA ARG A 201 24.47 -8.05 8.69
C ARG A 201 25.34 -6.86 8.30
N GLU A 202 26.61 -7.13 8.04
CA GLU A 202 27.58 -6.13 7.58
C GLU A 202 27.53 -5.96 6.05
N SER A 203 27.10 -7.01 5.34
CA SER A 203 26.93 -7.01 3.87
C SER A 203 25.71 -6.24 3.37
N GLY A 204 25.04 -5.47 4.23
CA GLY A 204 23.85 -4.74 3.86
C GLY A 204 22.65 -5.65 3.58
N LEU A 205 21.89 -5.30 2.55
CA LEU A 205 20.66 -6.00 2.13
C LEU A 205 20.88 -6.96 0.97
N ASP A 206 22.12 -7.13 0.53
CA ASP A 206 22.44 -7.99 -0.60
C ASP A 206 22.09 -9.45 -0.32
N GLY A 207 21.60 -10.14 -1.32
CA GLY A 207 21.21 -11.54 -1.22
C GLY A 207 19.88 -11.80 -0.52
N ILE A 208 19.14 -10.76 -0.12
CA ILE A 208 17.77 -10.91 0.41
C ILE A 208 16.77 -10.71 -0.74
N ASN A 209 15.86 -11.67 -0.89
CA ASN A 209 14.75 -11.49 -1.82
C ASN A 209 13.66 -10.61 -1.19
N PRO A 210 13.27 -9.48 -1.81
CA PRO A 210 12.18 -8.63 -1.30
C PRO A 210 10.88 -9.38 -1.04
N GLU A 211 10.58 -10.38 -1.87
CA GLU A 211 9.36 -11.18 -1.73
C GLU A 211 9.38 -12.16 -0.56
N ASP A 212 10.55 -12.47 0.02
CA ASP A 212 10.67 -13.28 1.23
C ASP A 212 10.54 -12.47 2.52
N ILE A 213 10.38 -11.17 2.40
CA ILE A 213 10.21 -10.28 3.54
C ILE A 213 8.76 -10.32 4.00
N ARG A 214 8.56 -10.48 5.30
CA ARG A 214 7.28 -10.35 5.99
C ARG A 214 7.02 -8.90 6.36
N SER A 215 8.00 -8.27 7.01
CA SER A 215 7.92 -6.86 7.43
C SER A 215 9.31 -6.22 7.51
N MET A 216 9.34 -4.91 7.36
CA MET A 216 10.52 -4.07 7.56
C MET A 216 10.18 -2.98 8.57
N GLN A 217 11.14 -2.68 9.45
CA GLN A 217 10.99 -1.63 10.44
C GLN A 217 12.22 -0.74 10.40
N VAL A 218 12.00 0.56 10.48
CA VAL A 218 13.08 1.54 10.50
C VAL A 218 13.08 2.27 11.83
N LEU A 219 14.11 1.99 12.63
CA LEU A 219 14.36 2.66 13.91
C LEU A 219 15.17 3.92 13.65
N LYS A 220 14.57 5.06 13.93
CA LYS A 220 15.16 6.37 13.60
C LYS A 220 15.64 7.14 14.82
N ASP A 221 15.13 6.81 16.01
CA ASP A 221 15.41 7.54 17.24
C ASP A 221 16.45 6.84 18.11
N ALA A 222 17.22 7.61 18.85
CA ALA A 222 18.25 7.10 19.74
C ALA A 222 17.71 6.12 20.80
N SER A 223 16.49 6.35 21.31
CA SER A 223 15.82 5.45 22.27
C SER A 223 15.57 4.06 21.69
N SER A 224 15.10 3.99 20.43
CA SER A 224 14.82 2.73 19.76
C SER A 224 16.09 2.02 19.27
N THR A 225 17.16 2.75 18.97
CA THR A 225 18.44 2.20 18.49
C THR A 225 19.43 1.88 19.60
N ALA A 226 19.16 2.29 20.86
CA ALA A 226 20.07 2.17 22.00
C ALA A 226 20.60 0.74 22.23
N ILE A 227 19.77 -0.29 22.00
CA ILE A 227 20.16 -1.70 22.14
C ILE A 227 21.25 -2.14 21.17
N TYR A 228 21.45 -1.42 20.06
CA TYR A 228 22.49 -1.70 19.07
C TYR A 228 23.78 -0.86 19.33
N GLY A 229 23.76 -0.05 20.40
CA GLY A 229 24.89 0.78 20.80
C GLY A 229 25.32 1.78 19.70
N SER A 230 26.62 2.06 19.63
CA SER A 230 27.17 3.00 18.66
C SER A 230 26.98 2.57 17.20
N ARG A 231 26.78 1.30 16.93
CA ARG A 231 26.52 0.77 15.57
C ARG A 231 25.13 1.22 15.05
N GLY A 232 24.19 1.52 15.94
CA GLY A 232 22.87 2.02 15.60
C GLY A 232 22.77 3.54 15.41
N SER A 233 23.90 4.29 15.49
CA SER A 233 23.89 5.77 15.43
C SER A 233 23.31 6.34 14.13
N ASN A 234 23.44 5.65 13.00
CA ASN A 234 22.90 6.07 11.71
C ASN A 234 21.48 5.53 11.47
N GLY A 235 20.82 4.98 12.51
CA GLY A 235 19.56 4.28 12.43
C GLY A 235 19.72 2.78 12.19
N VAL A 236 18.64 2.04 12.35
CA VAL A 236 18.62 0.59 12.18
C VAL A 236 17.45 0.18 11.30
N VAL A 237 17.69 -0.69 10.33
CA VAL A 237 16.68 -1.33 9.51
C VAL A 237 16.53 -2.77 9.94
N LEU A 238 15.40 -3.08 10.54
CA LEU A 238 15.05 -4.45 10.94
C LEU A 238 14.24 -5.09 9.84
N ILE A 239 14.62 -6.29 9.46
CA ILE A 239 13.93 -7.09 8.46
C ILE A 239 13.52 -8.40 9.08
N THR A 240 12.23 -8.69 9.02
CA THR A 240 11.68 -9.99 9.41
C THR A 240 11.28 -10.73 8.15
N THR A 241 11.81 -11.93 7.96
CA THR A 241 11.49 -12.75 6.81
C THR A 241 10.29 -13.64 7.05
N LYS A 242 9.72 -14.17 5.97
CA LYS A 242 8.60 -15.13 6.03
C LYS A 242 9.06 -16.43 6.68
N ILE A 243 8.21 -16.97 7.55
CA ILE A 243 8.36 -18.26 8.22
C ILE A 243 7.13 -19.12 7.94
N GLY A 244 7.22 -20.43 8.11
CA GLY A 244 6.07 -21.33 8.03
C GLY A 244 5.05 -21.03 9.12
N LYS A 245 3.79 -21.38 8.87
CA LYS A 245 2.69 -21.26 9.83
C LYS A 245 2.21 -22.66 10.23
N ALA A 246 1.93 -22.86 11.53
CA ALA A 246 1.36 -24.11 12.01
C ALA A 246 -0.02 -24.36 11.40
N GLY A 247 -0.27 -25.61 10.95
CA GLY A 247 -1.56 -26.02 10.40
C GLY A 247 -1.88 -25.49 8.99
N VAL A 248 -1.01 -24.68 8.38
CA VAL A 248 -1.23 -24.12 7.02
C VAL A 248 -0.19 -24.68 6.07
N ARG A 249 -0.66 -25.42 5.07
CA ARG A 249 0.16 -25.84 3.93
C ARG A 249 -0.12 -24.95 2.73
N GLU A 250 0.87 -24.20 2.32
CA GLU A 250 0.75 -23.24 1.23
C GLU A 250 1.88 -23.44 0.21
N ILE A 251 1.52 -23.47 -1.05
CA ILE A 251 2.45 -23.47 -2.18
C ILE A 251 2.18 -22.17 -2.93
N MET A 252 3.17 -21.32 -3.05
CA MET A 252 3.08 -20.02 -3.73
C MET A 252 3.96 -20.05 -4.97
N PHE A 253 3.40 -19.63 -6.09
CA PHE A 253 4.15 -19.37 -7.31
C PHE A 253 3.85 -17.95 -7.75
N ASP A 254 4.90 -17.13 -7.81
CA ASP A 254 4.83 -15.75 -8.27
C ASP A 254 5.67 -15.62 -9.54
N ALA A 255 5.09 -15.00 -10.57
CA ALA A 255 5.78 -14.69 -11.83
C ALA A 255 5.45 -13.27 -12.24
N SER A 256 6.48 -12.50 -12.57
CA SER A 256 6.31 -11.13 -13.05
C SER A 256 7.24 -10.82 -14.20
N VAL A 257 6.73 -10.00 -15.13
CA VAL A 257 7.50 -9.47 -16.26
C VAL A 257 7.30 -7.96 -16.29
N GLY A 258 8.41 -7.23 -16.33
CA GLY A 258 8.43 -5.78 -16.40
C GLY A 258 9.16 -5.31 -17.65
N VAL A 259 8.75 -4.15 -18.17
CA VAL A 259 9.38 -3.50 -19.32
C VAL A 259 9.83 -2.12 -18.89
N SER A 260 11.09 -1.79 -19.17
CA SER A 260 11.71 -0.51 -18.81
C SER A 260 12.19 0.21 -20.06
N ASN A 261 11.84 1.49 -20.19
CA ASN A 261 12.28 2.35 -21.26
C ASN A 261 12.90 3.63 -20.70
N VAL A 262 13.76 4.26 -21.47
CA VAL A 262 14.32 5.57 -21.11
C VAL A 262 13.21 6.61 -21.13
N TYR A 263 12.96 7.24 -19.97
CA TYR A 263 11.91 8.24 -19.82
C TYR A 263 12.22 9.54 -20.56
N LYS A 264 13.48 9.98 -20.52
CA LYS A 264 13.92 11.22 -21.14
C LYS A 264 15.34 11.06 -21.69
N ARG A 265 15.53 11.47 -22.92
CA ARG A 265 16.83 11.57 -23.56
C ARG A 265 17.35 13.00 -23.49
N TYR A 266 18.65 13.17 -23.63
CA TYR A 266 19.24 14.50 -23.79
C TYR A 266 18.88 15.04 -25.16
N ASP A 267 18.53 16.31 -25.21
CA ASP A 267 18.37 17.03 -26.46
C ASP A 267 19.76 17.48 -26.92
N ILE A 268 20.32 16.75 -27.87
CA ILE A 268 21.65 16.97 -28.41
C ILE A 268 21.55 17.45 -29.86
N LEU A 269 22.59 18.17 -30.32
CA LEU A 269 22.66 18.61 -31.69
C LEU A 269 22.69 17.40 -32.64
N GLY A 270 21.90 17.44 -33.69
CA GLY A 270 21.99 16.51 -34.78
C GLY A 270 23.34 16.65 -35.55
N ALA A 271 23.69 15.67 -36.36
CA ALA A 271 24.98 15.65 -37.09
C ALA A 271 25.22 16.91 -37.90
N TYR A 272 24.19 17.43 -38.57
CA TYR A 272 24.28 18.66 -39.38
C TYR A 272 24.54 19.89 -38.51
N ASP A 273 23.75 20.09 -37.45
CA ASP A 273 23.89 21.24 -36.55
C ASP A 273 25.22 21.20 -35.79
N TYR A 274 25.67 20.00 -35.42
CA TYR A 274 26.96 19.79 -34.79
C TYR A 274 28.12 20.13 -35.74
N ALA A 275 28.04 19.74 -37.01
CA ALA A 275 29.05 20.09 -38.02
C ALA A 275 29.11 21.60 -38.26
N LEU A 276 27.96 22.29 -38.30
CA LEU A 276 27.91 23.76 -38.39
C LEU A 276 28.55 24.41 -37.16
N ALA A 277 28.24 23.94 -35.98
CA ALA A 277 28.84 24.46 -34.73
C ALA A 277 30.36 24.24 -34.70
N LEU A 278 30.87 23.09 -35.16
CA LEU A 278 32.30 22.83 -35.25
C LEU A 278 32.99 23.74 -36.26
N LYS A 279 32.35 24.02 -37.38
CA LYS A 279 32.88 24.97 -38.42
C LYS A 279 32.99 26.37 -37.80
N GLU A 280 31.96 26.83 -37.11
CA GLU A 280 31.91 28.16 -36.51
C GLU A 280 32.92 28.32 -35.37
N VAL A 281 32.96 27.35 -34.44
CA VAL A 281 33.76 27.46 -33.18
C VAL A 281 35.21 27.05 -33.37
N LYS A 282 35.46 26.01 -34.17
CA LYS A 282 36.79 25.41 -34.34
C LYS A 282 37.41 25.59 -35.74
N GLY A 283 36.65 26.14 -36.67
CA GLY A 283 37.10 26.31 -38.08
C GLY A 283 37.31 24.99 -38.81
N ILE A 284 36.61 23.92 -38.40
CA ILE A 284 36.69 22.60 -39.05
C ILE A 284 35.73 22.63 -40.25
N ASP A 285 36.26 22.47 -41.44
CA ASP A 285 35.48 22.38 -42.68
C ASP A 285 35.15 20.91 -42.99
N PHE A 286 33.90 20.68 -43.40
CA PHE A 286 33.41 19.41 -43.91
C PHE A 286 33.19 19.52 -45.41
N SER A 287 33.32 18.42 -46.13
CA SER A 287 33.03 18.38 -47.58
C SER A 287 31.53 18.60 -47.81
N ASN A 288 31.19 19.06 -49.05
CA ASN A 288 29.80 19.24 -49.42
C ASN A 288 29.01 17.91 -49.38
N GLU A 289 29.65 16.80 -49.67
CA GLU A 289 29.05 15.47 -49.61
C GLU A 289 28.72 15.05 -48.16
N GLU A 290 29.63 15.30 -47.21
CA GLU A 290 29.41 15.05 -45.82
C GLU A 290 28.28 15.91 -45.26
N MET A 291 28.31 17.23 -45.55
CA MET A 291 27.26 18.14 -45.09
C MET A 291 25.88 17.75 -45.64
N GLN A 292 25.82 17.32 -46.91
CA GLN A 292 24.58 16.85 -47.52
C GLN A 292 24.11 15.55 -46.91
N SER A 293 25.02 14.63 -46.56
CA SER A 293 24.68 13.37 -45.85
C SER A 293 24.11 13.63 -44.45
N TYR A 294 24.69 14.58 -43.71
CA TYR A 294 24.20 14.98 -42.39
C TYR A 294 22.82 15.65 -42.48
N GLN A 295 22.62 16.51 -43.50
CA GLN A 295 21.34 17.18 -43.70
C GLN A 295 20.22 16.20 -44.10
N ASN A 296 20.52 15.17 -44.87
CA ASN A 296 19.59 14.16 -45.32
C ASN A 296 19.38 13.05 -44.28
N GLY A 297 20.09 13.09 -43.14
CA GLY A 297 20.00 12.07 -42.10
C GLY A 297 20.60 10.69 -42.47
N THR A 298 21.43 10.65 -43.55
CA THR A 298 22.15 9.43 -43.97
C THR A 298 23.55 9.33 -43.37
N GLY A 299 24.06 10.45 -42.85
CA GLY A 299 25.35 10.54 -42.15
C GLY A 299 25.18 10.92 -40.70
N GLY A 300 26.17 10.57 -39.92
CA GLY A 300 26.13 10.77 -38.47
C GLY A 300 25.47 9.59 -37.72
N ILE A 301 25.77 9.50 -36.46
CA ILE A 301 25.25 8.45 -35.56
C ILE A 301 24.64 9.14 -34.37
N ASP A 302 23.37 8.85 -34.06
CA ASP A 302 22.80 9.17 -32.78
C ASP A 302 23.20 8.08 -31.74
N TRP A 303 24.20 8.40 -30.94
CA TRP A 303 24.72 7.51 -29.96
C TRP A 303 23.70 7.16 -28.88
N GLN A 304 22.67 7.98 -28.64
CA GLN A 304 21.60 7.65 -27.72
C GLN A 304 20.70 6.53 -28.27
N ASP A 305 20.46 6.53 -29.61
CA ASP A 305 19.72 5.43 -30.23
C ASP A 305 20.51 4.12 -30.21
N GLU A 306 21.84 4.20 -30.38
CA GLU A 306 22.69 3.03 -30.36
C GLU A 306 22.84 2.38 -29.01
N ILE A 307 22.87 3.18 -27.93
CA ILE A 307 23.11 2.65 -26.56
C ILE A 307 21.86 2.32 -25.79
N PHE A 308 20.70 2.92 -26.14
CA PHE A 308 19.47 2.70 -25.40
C PHE A 308 18.61 1.61 -26.03
N ARG A 309 18.09 0.76 -25.19
CA ARG A 309 17.14 -0.29 -25.55
C ARG A 309 16.00 -0.38 -24.58
N THR A 310 14.97 -1.12 -24.95
CA THR A 310 13.95 -1.56 -24.00
C THR A 310 14.54 -2.67 -23.13
N GLY A 311 14.59 -2.44 -21.83
CA GLY A 311 15.02 -3.43 -20.84
C GLY A 311 13.85 -4.33 -20.41
N ILE A 312 14.11 -5.62 -20.24
CA ILE A 312 13.13 -6.60 -19.77
C ILE A 312 13.57 -7.13 -18.41
N THR A 313 12.66 -7.09 -17.45
CA THR A 313 12.86 -7.69 -16.13
C THR A 313 11.91 -8.88 -16.00
N GLN A 314 12.44 -10.03 -15.61
CA GLN A 314 11.67 -11.24 -15.35
C GLN A 314 11.99 -11.73 -13.94
N ASN A 315 10.96 -12.11 -13.19
CA ASN A 315 11.13 -12.65 -11.85
C ASN A 315 10.19 -13.86 -11.68
N TYR A 316 10.74 -14.98 -11.23
CA TYR A 316 10.02 -16.23 -11.00
C TYR A 316 10.37 -16.76 -9.62
N LYS A 317 9.36 -16.99 -8.81
CA LYS A 317 9.51 -17.50 -7.45
C LYS A 317 8.59 -18.67 -7.17
N LEU A 318 9.14 -19.68 -6.56
CA LEU A 318 8.39 -20.78 -5.97
C LEU A 318 8.67 -20.82 -4.48
N ALA A 319 7.63 -20.86 -3.65
CA ALA A 319 7.78 -20.99 -2.22
C ALA A 319 6.83 -22.04 -1.64
N LEU A 320 7.31 -22.74 -0.63
CA LEU A 320 6.61 -23.76 0.13
C LEU A 320 6.60 -23.34 1.60
N SER A 321 5.43 -23.28 2.19
CA SER A 321 5.23 -23.00 3.61
C SER A 321 4.41 -24.11 4.23
N ASN A 322 4.85 -24.61 5.36
CA ASN A 322 4.09 -25.58 6.15
C ASN A 322 4.60 -25.57 7.59
N GLY A 323 3.88 -26.21 8.49
CA GLY A 323 4.32 -26.40 9.85
C GLY A 323 3.33 -27.14 10.73
N SER A 324 3.86 -27.60 11.84
CA SER A 324 3.13 -28.07 13.01
C SER A 324 3.40 -27.09 14.16
N GLU A 325 2.76 -27.30 15.32
CA GLU A 325 3.04 -26.51 16.52
C GLU A 325 4.52 -26.56 16.95
N LYS A 326 5.20 -27.67 16.64
CA LYS A 326 6.60 -27.89 17.06
C LYS A 326 7.62 -27.53 15.97
N THR A 327 7.25 -27.58 14.70
CA THR A 327 8.18 -27.40 13.58
C THR A 327 7.49 -26.60 12.50
N GLN A 328 8.07 -25.51 12.11
CA GLN A 328 7.60 -24.64 11.03
C GLN A 328 8.74 -24.47 10.03
N TYR A 329 8.43 -24.52 8.74
CA TYR A 329 9.41 -24.31 7.70
C TYR A 329 8.86 -23.49 6.53
N TYR A 330 9.73 -22.69 5.96
CA TYR A 330 9.51 -21.92 4.76
C TYR A 330 10.72 -22.12 3.86
N ILE A 331 10.46 -22.57 2.65
CA ILE A 331 11.50 -22.83 1.64
C ILE A 331 11.09 -22.03 0.40
N SER A 332 12.02 -21.27 -0.16
CA SER A 332 11.78 -20.55 -1.41
C SER A 332 12.95 -20.68 -2.37
N ALA A 333 12.64 -20.65 -3.67
CA ALA A 333 13.59 -20.54 -4.75
C ALA A 333 13.12 -19.38 -5.67
N ASN A 334 14.05 -18.53 -6.06
CA ASN A 334 13.80 -17.38 -6.91
C ASN A 334 14.84 -17.27 -8.01
N TYR A 335 14.38 -16.98 -9.20
CA TYR A 335 15.20 -16.57 -10.33
C TYR A 335 14.74 -15.19 -10.80
N MET A 336 15.68 -14.26 -10.92
CA MET A 336 15.43 -12.92 -11.45
C MET A 336 16.47 -12.62 -12.54
N SER A 337 15.98 -12.16 -13.68
CA SER A 337 16.79 -11.59 -14.76
C SER A 337 16.31 -10.16 -15.02
N GLN A 338 17.23 -9.22 -14.95
CA GLN A 338 16.97 -7.81 -15.17
C GLN A 338 17.91 -7.30 -16.27
N GLU A 339 17.36 -6.93 -17.39
CA GLU A 339 18.07 -6.20 -18.45
C GLU A 339 17.85 -4.70 -18.28
N GLY A 340 18.94 -3.95 -18.37
CA GLY A 340 18.89 -2.50 -18.29
C GLY A 340 18.54 -1.85 -19.62
N VAL A 341 18.22 -0.58 -19.54
CA VAL A 341 17.91 0.27 -20.71
C VAL A 341 19.16 0.65 -21.52
N VAL A 342 20.35 0.40 -20.99
CA VAL A 342 21.63 0.54 -21.69
C VAL A 342 22.07 -0.84 -22.16
N ILE A 343 22.55 -0.93 -23.39
CA ILE A 343 23.10 -2.19 -23.94
C ILE A 343 24.18 -2.75 -23.00
N GLU A 344 24.37 -4.08 -23.01
CA GLU A 344 25.33 -4.81 -22.18
C GLU A 344 25.10 -4.67 -20.66
N SER A 345 24.04 -4.00 -20.21
CA SER A 345 23.70 -3.97 -18.80
C SER A 345 22.69 -5.06 -18.46
N LYS A 346 23.10 -6.05 -17.68
CA LYS A 346 22.29 -7.20 -17.27
C LYS A 346 22.67 -7.65 -15.86
N ASN A 347 21.67 -8.08 -15.09
CA ASN A 347 21.86 -8.72 -13.80
C ASN A 347 21.00 -9.97 -13.71
N GLU A 348 21.60 -11.08 -13.34
CA GLU A 348 20.89 -12.33 -13.05
C GLU A 348 21.12 -12.73 -11.60
N ARG A 349 20.06 -13.16 -10.94
CA ARG A 349 20.11 -13.53 -9.54
C ARG A 349 19.35 -14.84 -9.28
N TYR A 350 20.04 -15.79 -8.69
CA TYR A 350 19.50 -17.06 -8.24
C TYR A 350 19.55 -17.08 -6.72
N GLN A 351 18.44 -17.31 -6.08
CA GLN A 351 18.34 -17.30 -4.63
C GLN A 351 17.56 -18.52 -4.14
N ALA A 352 18.01 -19.09 -3.03
CA ALA A 352 17.31 -20.14 -2.30
C ALA A 352 17.34 -19.83 -0.80
N LYS A 353 16.25 -20.11 -0.13
CA LYS A 353 16.07 -19.93 1.31
C LYS A 353 15.52 -21.21 1.92
#